data_a10556ecf7b261109619ea0010ee1886
#
_entry.id   a10556ecf7b261109619ea0010ee1886
#
_cell.length_a   1.000
_cell.length_b   1.000
_cell.length_c   1.000
_cell.angle_alpha   90.00
_cell.angle_beta   90.00
_cell.angle_gamma   90.00
#
_symmetry.space_group_name_H-M   'P 1'
#
loop_
_entity.id
_entity.type
_entity.pdbx_description
1 polymer ?
#
loop_
_entity_poly.entity_id
_entity_poly.type
_entity_poly.pdbx_seq_one_letter_code
_entity_poly.pdbx_strand_id
1 'polypeptide(L)'
;INTHEGGTHEEGFRLALTRVINNYAKSKGLLKKDEEALSGDDVREGLTAIISVKHPDPQYEGQTKTKLGNAEVRKIASNIISASLDKFLLENPDTAKIIVDKAIVAARARMAAKKAREMTRRKNVLEVSNLPGKLADCSSKDASECEIFIVEGDSAGGSAKMGRDRRIQAILPLRGKILNVEKSRLEKILGNAEIRSMITAFGTGIGEEFNLDKLRYHKIVIMTDADVDGGHIRILMLTFLYRYLRPLVEGGFVYAAQPPLYLLKHGKDEYYCYSDEELDDLKTKIGEGAKYSIQRYKGLGEMNAEQLWETTMDPEKRILNQIDLDEAMEADMIFDMLMGEKVEPRREFIQENAKYVTDLDI
;
A
#
# COMPACT_ATOMS: atom_id res chain seq x y z
N ILE A 1 -24.75 15.53 -30.26
CA ILE A 1 -23.29 15.58 -30.49
C ILE A 1 -22.63 15.35 -29.16
N ASN A 2 -21.68 14.43 -29.10
CA ASN A 2 -20.88 14.17 -27.89
C ASN A 2 -19.71 15.15 -27.85
N THR A 3 -19.70 16.00 -26.85
CA THR A 3 -18.60 16.97 -26.62
C THR A 3 -17.56 16.32 -25.71
N HIS A 4 -16.60 15.60 -26.26
CA HIS A 4 -15.59 14.83 -25.51
C HIS A 4 -14.68 15.72 -24.64
N GLU A 5 -14.50 16.97 -25.02
CA GLU A 5 -13.72 17.95 -24.29
C GLU A 5 -14.57 18.85 -23.38
N GLY A 6 -15.84 18.45 -23.17
CA GLY A 6 -16.77 19.17 -22.29
C GLY A 6 -17.26 20.49 -22.89
N GLY A 7 -17.16 21.56 -22.14
CA GLY A 7 -17.55 22.92 -22.54
C GLY A 7 -18.35 23.65 -21.46
N THR A 8 -18.97 24.76 -21.85
CA THR A 8 -19.66 25.69 -20.94
C THR A 8 -20.76 25.03 -20.07
N HIS A 9 -21.47 24.03 -20.59
CA HIS A 9 -22.49 23.28 -19.84
C HIS A 9 -21.87 22.48 -18.68
N GLU A 10 -20.74 21.81 -18.93
CA GLU A 10 -19.99 21.08 -17.92
C GLU A 10 -19.36 22.02 -16.89
N GLU A 11 -18.78 23.14 -17.33
CA GLU A 11 -18.24 24.15 -16.42
C GLU A 11 -19.33 24.70 -15.49
N GLY A 12 -20.53 25.02 -16.05
CA GLY A 12 -21.66 25.45 -15.25
C GLY A 12 -22.11 24.45 -14.21
N PHE A 13 -22.15 23.16 -14.57
CA PHE A 13 -22.44 22.06 -13.65
C PHE A 13 -21.42 21.96 -12.53
N ARG A 14 -20.12 21.93 -12.88
CA ARG A 14 -19.01 21.82 -11.91
C ARG A 14 -19.02 22.95 -10.89
N LEU A 15 -19.25 24.18 -11.34
CA LEU A 15 -19.35 25.35 -10.47
C LEU A 15 -20.55 25.27 -9.52
N ALA A 16 -21.72 24.91 -10.05
CA ALA A 16 -22.95 24.76 -9.27
C ALA A 16 -22.80 23.69 -8.19
N LEU A 17 -22.32 22.51 -8.57
CA LEU A 17 -22.13 21.36 -7.67
C LEU A 17 -21.24 21.75 -6.49
N THR A 18 -20.06 22.30 -6.77
CA THR A 18 -19.10 22.68 -5.74
C THR A 18 -19.67 23.76 -4.80
N ARG A 19 -20.35 24.76 -5.35
CA ARG A 19 -20.94 25.86 -4.58
C ARG A 19 -22.06 25.36 -3.66
N VAL A 20 -23.01 24.58 -4.19
CA VAL A 20 -24.18 24.13 -3.45
C VAL A 20 -23.78 23.20 -2.32
N ILE A 21 -22.89 22.24 -2.57
CA ILE A 21 -22.43 21.30 -1.53
C ILE A 21 -21.67 22.04 -0.43
N ASN A 22 -20.80 23.00 -0.76
CA ASN A 22 -20.12 23.81 0.25
C ASN A 22 -21.09 24.64 1.09
N ASN A 23 -22.11 25.26 0.44
CA ASN A 23 -23.10 26.05 1.15
C ASN A 23 -23.94 25.17 2.10
N TYR A 24 -24.38 24.01 1.62
CA TYR A 24 -25.12 23.05 2.44
C TYR A 24 -24.28 22.57 3.63
N ALA A 25 -23.05 22.16 3.40
CA ALA A 25 -22.13 21.70 4.45
C ALA A 25 -21.89 22.77 5.52
N LYS A 26 -21.73 24.03 5.13
CA LYS A 26 -21.60 25.16 6.05
C LYS A 26 -22.89 25.43 6.81
N SER A 27 -24.04 25.45 6.14
CA SER A 27 -25.35 25.76 6.75
C SER A 27 -25.75 24.70 7.78
N LYS A 28 -25.37 23.44 7.58
CA LYS A 28 -25.65 22.34 8.49
C LYS A 28 -24.53 22.09 9.52
N GLY A 29 -23.47 22.89 9.53
CA GLY A 29 -22.36 22.75 10.47
C GLY A 29 -21.55 21.46 10.29
N LEU A 30 -21.58 20.85 9.08
CA LEU A 30 -20.83 19.62 8.76
C LEU A 30 -19.36 19.90 8.52
N LEU A 31 -19.01 21.13 8.12
CA LEU A 31 -17.62 21.64 8.05
C LEU A 31 -17.31 22.46 9.29
N LYS A 32 -16.18 22.21 9.92
CA LYS A 32 -15.70 23.01 11.05
C LYS A 32 -15.28 24.39 10.57
N LYS A 33 -15.34 25.41 11.48
CA LYS A 33 -15.00 26.81 11.14
C LYS A 33 -13.57 26.99 10.61
N ASP A 34 -12.66 26.11 11.00
CA ASP A 34 -11.24 26.14 10.63
C ASP A 34 -10.90 25.20 9.47
N GLU A 35 -11.88 24.47 8.94
CA GLU A 35 -11.67 23.59 7.77
C GLU A 35 -11.81 24.40 6.48
N GLU A 36 -10.87 24.19 5.54
CA GLU A 36 -10.93 24.78 4.21
C GLU A 36 -12.20 24.33 3.46
N ALA A 37 -12.68 25.16 2.55
CA ALA A 37 -13.78 24.79 1.68
C ALA A 37 -13.41 23.59 0.81
N LEU A 38 -14.39 22.72 0.54
CA LEU A 38 -14.23 21.59 -0.37
C LEU A 38 -13.87 22.07 -1.77
N SER A 39 -12.85 21.51 -2.38
CA SER A 39 -12.48 21.77 -3.76
C SER A 39 -13.47 21.10 -4.73
N GLY A 40 -13.43 21.52 -5.99
CA GLY A 40 -14.23 20.87 -7.02
C GLY A 40 -13.92 19.39 -7.19
N ASP A 41 -12.66 18.99 -7.01
CA ASP A 41 -12.22 17.59 -7.10
C ASP A 41 -12.73 16.75 -5.93
N ASP A 42 -12.69 17.29 -4.71
CA ASP A 42 -13.22 16.63 -3.51
C ASP A 42 -14.72 16.30 -3.67
N VAL A 43 -15.47 17.25 -4.23
CA VAL A 43 -16.92 17.11 -4.42
C VAL A 43 -17.28 16.16 -5.56
N ARG A 44 -16.41 16.00 -6.55
CA ARG A 44 -16.63 15.14 -7.71
C ARG A 44 -16.05 13.74 -7.55
N GLU A 45 -15.33 13.45 -6.48
CA GLU A 45 -14.75 12.13 -6.29
C GLU A 45 -15.81 11.04 -6.28
N GLY A 46 -15.69 10.08 -7.21
CA GLY A 46 -16.64 8.99 -7.41
C GLY A 46 -17.96 9.39 -8.03
N LEU A 47 -18.10 10.63 -8.55
CA LEU A 47 -19.29 11.07 -9.25
C LEU A 47 -19.23 10.68 -10.73
N THR A 48 -20.29 10.01 -11.21
CA THR A 48 -20.58 9.85 -12.63
C THR A 48 -21.80 10.69 -12.96
N ALA A 49 -21.69 11.58 -13.95
CA ALA A 49 -22.78 12.45 -14.36
C ALA A 49 -22.87 12.56 -15.89
N ILE A 50 -24.07 12.63 -16.40
CA ILE A 50 -24.37 12.91 -17.81
C ILE A 50 -25.08 14.23 -17.89
N ILE A 51 -24.52 15.17 -18.67
CA ILE A 51 -25.10 16.49 -18.84
C ILE A 51 -25.55 16.60 -20.30
N SER A 52 -26.88 16.67 -20.50
CA SER A 52 -27.48 16.81 -21.82
C SER A 52 -28.13 18.17 -21.97
N VAL A 53 -27.70 18.93 -22.97
CA VAL A 53 -28.23 20.28 -23.28
C VAL A 53 -28.75 20.31 -24.70
N LYS A 54 -29.97 20.83 -24.89
CA LYS A 54 -30.53 21.15 -26.20
C LYS A 54 -30.50 22.67 -26.37
N HIS A 55 -29.74 23.14 -27.33
CA HIS A 55 -29.63 24.59 -27.65
C HIS A 55 -30.04 24.81 -29.09
N PRO A 56 -30.82 25.88 -29.42
CA PRO A 56 -31.28 26.11 -30.77
C PRO A 56 -30.16 26.47 -31.73
N ASP A 57 -29.11 27.15 -31.25
CA ASP A 57 -27.94 27.55 -32.01
C ASP A 57 -26.65 27.19 -31.25
N PRO A 58 -26.22 25.91 -31.29
CA PRO A 58 -25.04 25.47 -30.56
C PRO A 58 -23.76 25.92 -31.27
N GLN A 59 -22.92 26.65 -30.54
CA GLN A 59 -21.57 27.04 -30.96
C GLN A 59 -20.52 26.13 -30.37
N TYR A 60 -19.56 25.73 -31.15
CA TYR A 60 -18.50 24.82 -30.74
C TYR A 60 -17.12 25.40 -30.97
N GLU A 61 -16.17 25.05 -30.12
CA GLU A 61 -14.76 25.30 -30.35
C GLU A 61 -14.24 24.30 -31.38
N GLY A 62 -13.76 24.81 -32.52
CA GLY A 62 -13.18 23.99 -33.60
C GLY A 62 -14.19 23.26 -34.50
N GLN A 63 -13.69 22.76 -35.62
CA GLN A 63 -14.48 22.11 -36.67
C GLN A 63 -14.99 20.69 -36.22
N THR A 64 -14.31 20.07 -35.27
CA THR A 64 -14.63 18.73 -34.74
C THR A 64 -15.78 18.72 -33.76
N LYS A 65 -16.25 19.92 -33.32
CA LYS A 65 -17.40 20.07 -32.39
C LYS A 65 -17.24 19.35 -31.06
N THR A 66 -16.02 19.23 -30.57
CA THR A 66 -15.69 18.45 -29.37
C THR A 66 -15.97 19.20 -28.07
N LYS A 67 -16.11 20.53 -28.13
CA LYS A 67 -16.34 21.40 -26.96
C LYS A 67 -17.42 22.42 -27.23
N LEU A 68 -18.40 22.54 -26.31
CA LEU A 68 -19.48 23.53 -26.41
C LEU A 68 -18.97 24.91 -25.94
N GLY A 69 -19.15 25.94 -26.79
CA GLY A 69 -18.62 27.30 -26.58
C GLY A 69 -19.63 28.35 -26.09
N ASN A 70 -20.93 28.05 -26.18
CA ASN A 70 -21.99 29.03 -25.81
C ASN A 70 -21.85 29.59 -24.39
N ALA A 71 -21.45 30.85 -24.21
CA ALA A 71 -21.18 31.43 -22.90
C ALA A 71 -22.41 31.46 -21.97
N GLU A 72 -23.60 31.71 -22.54
CA GLU A 72 -24.87 31.73 -21.81
C GLU A 72 -25.22 30.37 -21.18
N VAL A 73 -24.83 29.26 -21.79
CA VAL A 73 -25.12 27.91 -21.30
C VAL A 73 -24.46 27.65 -19.95
N ARG A 74 -23.28 28.20 -19.70
CA ARG A 74 -22.62 28.12 -18.39
C ARG A 74 -23.52 28.64 -17.26
N LYS A 75 -24.10 29.84 -17.46
CA LYS A 75 -24.97 30.48 -16.47
C LYS A 75 -26.29 29.73 -16.32
N ILE A 76 -26.89 29.32 -17.43
CA ILE A 76 -28.16 28.55 -17.43
C ILE A 76 -27.97 27.21 -16.70
N ALA A 77 -26.97 26.44 -17.06
CA ALA A 77 -26.65 25.17 -16.40
C ALA A 77 -26.38 25.36 -14.91
N SER A 78 -25.56 26.35 -14.56
CA SER A 78 -25.26 26.65 -13.16
C SER A 78 -26.51 27.01 -12.34
N ASN A 79 -27.42 27.78 -12.89
CA ASN A 79 -28.64 28.20 -12.18
C ASN A 79 -29.59 27.03 -11.98
N ILE A 80 -29.86 26.25 -13.04
CA ILE A 80 -30.78 25.11 -12.98
C ILE A 80 -30.26 24.06 -11.98
N ILE A 81 -28.97 23.70 -12.11
CA ILE A 81 -28.35 22.71 -11.23
C ILE A 81 -28.35 23.21 -9.78
N SER A 82 -28.01 24.47 -9.53
CA SER A 82 -28.02 25.03 -8.17
C SER A 82 -29.38 24.94 -7.52
N ALA A 83 -30.43 25.35 -8.22
CA ALA A 83 -31.77 25.32 -7.67
C ALA A 83 -32.28 23.88 -7.42
N SER A 84 -32.04 22.98 -8.36
CA SER A 84 -32.46 21.58 -8.26
C SER A 84 -31.70 20.81 -7.20
N LEU A 85 -30.38 21.01 -7.13
CA LEU A 85 -29.54 20.32 -6.16
C LEU A 85 -29.78 20.84 -4.74
N ASP A 86 -29.92 22.15 -4.55
CA ASP A 86 -30.21 22.73 -3.25
C ASP A 86 -31.54 22.19 -2.69
N LYS A 87 -32.55 22.16 -3.53
CA LYS A 87 -33.84 21.55 -3.19
C LYS A 87 -33.67 20.05 -2.81
N PHE A 88 -32.98 19.29 -3.63
CA PHE A 88 -32.73 17.86 -3.38
C PHE A 88 -32.05 17.61 -2.03
N LEU A 89 -30.99 18.37 -1.72
CA LEU A 89 -30.25 18.23 -0.46
C LEU A 89 -31.10 18.57 0.76
N LEU A 90 -32.00 19.55 0.63
CA LEU A 90 -32.96 19.92 1.71
C LEU A 90 -34.04 18.87 1.92
N GLU A 91 -34.55 18.27 0.85
CA GLU A 91 -35.57 17.23 0.88
C GLU A 91 -35.04 15.86 1.32
N ASN A 92 -33.71 15.61 1.15
CA ASN A 92 -33.08 14.32 1.44
C ASN A 92 -31.84 14.49 2.37
N PRO A 93 -32.05 14.85 3.64
CA PRO A 93 -30.97 15.22 4.55
C PRO A 93 -29.98 14.08 4.83
N ASP A 94 -30.44 12.84 4.88
CA ASP A 94 -29.57 11.66 5.11
C ASP A 94 -28.64 11.42 3.92
N THR A 95 -29.20 11.46 2.70
CA THR A 95 -28.40 11.35 1.47
C THR A 95 -27.44 12.51 1.33
N ALA A 96 -27.89 13.73 1.65
CA ALA A 96 -27.06 14.92 1.63
C ALA A 96 -25.87 14.80 2.59
N LYS A 97 -26.09 14.25 3.78
CA LYS A 97 -25.03 13.99 4.75
C LYS A 97 -23.99 13.00 4.19
N ILE A 98 -24.43 11.90 3.60
CA ILE A 98 -23.53 10.90 2.98
C ILE A 98 -22.67 11.55 1.87
N ILE A 99 -23.28 12.37 1.01
CA ILE A 99 -22.56 13.09 -0.07
C ILE A 99 -21.50 14.03 0.51
N VAL A 100 -21.89 14.82 1.52
CA VAL A 100 -20.96 15.78 2.16
C VAL A 100 -19.85 15.04 2.91
N ASP A 101 -20.18 13.98 3.65
CA ASP A 101 -19.18 13.19 4.39
C ASP A 101 -18.16 12.57 3.42
N LYS A 102 -18.59 12.07 2.27
CA LYS A 102 -17.68 11.54 1.23
C LYS A 102 -16.76 12.64 0.71
N ALA A 103 -17.27 13.82 0.39
CA ALA A 103 -16.46 14.95 -0.07
C ALA A 103 -15.48 15.43 1.01
N ILE A 104 -15.86 15.42 2.29
CA ILE A 104 -14.97 15.74 3.41
C ILE A 104 -13.83 14.70 3.53
N VAL A 105 -14.12 13.42 3.35
CA VAL A 105 -13.10 12.36 3.35
C VAL A 105 -12.10 12.58 2.21
N ALA A 106 -12.58 12.89 1.00
CA ALA A 106 -11.74 13.22 -0.15
C ALA A 106 -10.84 14.44 0.12
N ALA A 107 -11.42 15.52 0.66
CA ALA A 107 -10.68 16.73 1.02
C ALA A 107 -9.57 16.43 2.06
N ARG A 108 -9.88 15.64 3.08
CA ARG A 108 -8.89 15.24 4.10
C ARG A 108 -7.78 14.39 3.51
N ALA A 109 -8.10 13.47 2.63
CA ALA A 109 -7.10 12.65 1.92
C ALA A 109 -6.17 13.53 1.07
N ARG A 110 -6.73 14.46 0.29
CA ARG A 110 -5.98 15.43 -0.52
C ARG A 110 -5.07 16.33 0.33
N MET A 111 -5.58 16.85 1.45
CA MET A 111 -4.81 17.69 2.38
C MET A 111 -3.67 16.90 3.05
N ALA A 112 -3.92 15.65 3.43
CA ALA A 112 -2.90 14.77 4.00
C ALA A 112 -1.79 14.49 2.98
N ALA A 113 -2.15 14.20 1.73
CA ALA A 113 -1.21 14.02 0.63
C ALA A 113 -0.37 15.29 0.39
N LYS A 114 -1.03 16.48 0.33
CA LYS A 114 -0.34 17.77 0.18
C LYS A 114 0.66 18.02 1.33
N LYS A 115 0.25 17.79 2.58
CA LYS A 115 1.12 17.95 3.76
C LYS A 115 2.31 16.99 3.73
N ALA A 116 2.09 15.75 3.29
CA ALA A 116 3.17 14.79 3.10
C ALA A 116 4.16 15.26 2.02
N ARG A 117 3.64 15.77 0.88
CA ARG A 117 4.46 16.36 -0.19
C ARG A 117 5.30 17.54 0.32
N GLU A 118 4.69 18.46 1.05
CA GLU A 118 5.40 19.63 1.60
C GLU A 118 6.47 19.21 2.61
N MET A 119 6.21 18.21 3.45
CA MET A 119 7.22 17.66 4.36
C MET A 119 8.39 17.00 3.62
N THR A 120 8.12 16.27 2.55
CA THR A 120 9.14 15.67 1.69
C THR A 120 9.92 16.75 0.93
N ARG A 121 9.23 17.75 0.38
CA ARG A 121 9.83 18.84 -0.37
C ARG A 121 10.69 19.78 0.49
N ARG A 122 10.26 20.11 1.72
CA ARG A 122 11.06 20.90 2.67
C ARG A 122 12.34 20.17 3.10
N LYS A 123 12.30 18.83 3.19
CA LYS A 123 13.49 18.01 3.43
C LYS A 123 14.42 17.95 2.21
N ASN A 124 13.87 17.90 0.99
CA ASN A 124 14.67 17.80 -0.23
C ASN A 124 15.44 19.08 -0.60
N VAL A 125 15.07 20.25 -0.06
CA VAL A 125 15.77 21.53 -0.34
C VAL A 125 17.00 21.74 0.56
N LEU A 126 17.11 21.00 1.68
CA LEU A 126 18.20 21.17 2.66
C LEU A 126 19.11 19.96 2.84
N GLU A 127 18.77 18.78 2.28
CA GLU A 127 19.57 17.57 2.50
C GLU A 127 19.68 16.69 1.24
N VAL A 128 20.81 16.78 0.61
CA VAL A 128 21.36 15.77 -0.30
C VAL A 128 21.69 14.54 0.55
N SER A 129 20.73 13.62 0.74
CA SER A 129 20.89 12.31 1.39
C SER A 129 20.03 12.11 2.64
N ASN A 130 18.73 11.92 2.51
CA ASN A 130 17.88 11.52 3.65
C ASN A 130 17.24 10.15 3.46
N LEU A 131 18.08 9.16 3.27
CA LEU A 131 17.71 7.78 3.52
C LEU A 131 17.42 7.58 5.02
N PRO A 132 16.47 6.70 5.40
CA PRO A 132 16.23 6.42 6.81
C PRO A 132 17.52 6.06 7.52
N GLY A 133 17.81 6.68 8.66
CA GLY A 133 19.05 6.44 9.39
C GLY A 133 19.29 4.98 9.81
N LYS A 134 18.22 4.16 9.80
CA LYS A 134 18.30 2.72 10.04
C LYS A 134 18.55 1.88 8.79
N LEU A 135 18.43 2.45 7.58
CA LEU A 135 18.71 1.76 6.33
C LEU A 135 20.22 1.56 6.17
N ALA A 136 20.63 0.32 6.02
CA ALA A 136 21.97 -0.01 5.53
C ALA A 136 21.89 -0.19 4.01
N ASP A 137 22.17 0.87 3.27
CA ASP A 137 22.04 0.88 1.81
C ASP A 137 23.15 0.07 1.12
N CYS A 138 22.93 -0.30 -0.14
CA CYS A 138 23.93 -0.91 -1.01
C CYS A 138 24.72 0.15 -1.79
N SER A 139 25.87 -0.23 -2.34
CA SER A 139 26.74 0.71 -3.04
C SER A 139 26.45 0.84 -4.53
N SER A 140 25.83 -0.17 -5.17
CA SER A 140 25.45 -0.11 -6.57
C SER A 140 24.36 0.94 -6.79
N LYS A 141 24.38 1.56 -7.97
CA LYS A 141 23.38 2.52 -8.44
C LYS A 141 22.45 1.91 -9.49
N ASP A 142 22.73 0.70 -9.93
CA ASP A 142 21.88 -0.03 -10.86
C ASP A 142 20.77 -0.74 -10.08
N ALA A 143 19.55 -0.18 -10.15
CA ALA A 143 18.41 -0.73 -9.45
C ALA A 143 18.07 -2.16 -9.88
N SER A 144 18.43 -2.56 -11.10
CA SER A 144 18.11 -3.88 -11.65
C SER A 144 18.85 -5.02 -10.94
N GLU A 145 20.04 -4.74 -10.40
CA GLU A 145 20.83 -5.71 -9.61
C GLU A 145 20.64 -5.53 -8.11
N CYS A 146 20.03 -4.40 -7.68
CA CYS A 146 19.87 -4.08 -6.26
C CYS A 146 18.61 -4.72 -5.66
N GLU A 147 18.75 -5.14 -4.42
CA GLU A 147 17.66 -5.70 -3.63
C GLU A 147 17.65 -5.14 -2.21
N ILE A 148 16.46 -5.00 -1.63
CA ILE A 148 16.27 -4.54 -0.26
C ILE A 148 15.60 -5.62 0.57
N PHE A 149 16.19 -5.99 1.68
CA PHE A 149 15.60 -6.88 2.68
C PHE A 149 14.93 -6.06 3.77
N ILE A 150 13.64 -6.25 3.95
CA ILE A 150 12.87 -5.67 5.04
C ILE A 150 12.84 -6.73 6.14
N VAL A 151 13.58 -6.47 7.22
CA VAL A 151 13.90 -7.46 8.25
C VAL A 151 13.16 -7.14 9.53
N GLU A 152 12.57 -8.14 10.17
CA GLU A 152 11.94 -8.01 11.47
C GLU A 152 12.98 -7.85 12.58
N GLY A 153 12.88 -6.74 13.32
CA GLY A 153 13.67 -6.46 14.49
C GLY A 153 15.13 -6.01 14.22
N ASP A 154 15.70 -5.40 15.24
CA ASP A 154 17.08 -4.88 15.19
C ASP A 154 18.12 -6.02 15.29
N SER A 155 17.79 -7.15 15.96
CA SER A 155 18.70 -8.30 16.12
C SER A 155 18.97 -8.98 14.78
N ALA A 156 17.92 -9.49 14.12
CA ALA A 156 18.03 -10.08 12.79
C ALA A 156 18.56 -9.08 11.76
N GLY A 157 18.13 -7.80 11.86
CA GLY A 157 18.68 -6.71 11.06
C GLY A 157 20.18 -6.51 11.23
N GLY A 158 20.72 -6.75 12.44
CA GLY A 158 22.17 -6.72 12.73
C GLY A 158 22.92 -7.84 12.03
N SER A 159 22.45 -9.09 12.16
CA SER A 159 23.02 -10.25 11.48
C SER A 159 22.96 -10.10 9.95
N ALA A 160 21.82 -9.64 9.42
CA ALA A 160 21.65 -9.39 7.99
C ALA A 160 22.61 -8.31 7.46
N LYS A 161 22.81 -7.22 8.22
CA LYS A 161 23.78 -6.16 7.85
C LYS A 161 25.23 -6.67 7.80
N MET A 162 25.58 -7.62 8.63
CA MET A 162 26.91 -8.23 8.64
C MET A 162 27.09 -9.24 7.52
N GLY A 163 26.09 -10.08 7.26
CA GLY A 163 26.17 -11.18 6.30
C GLY A 163 25.94 -10.78 4.83
N ARG A 164 25.32 -9.62 4.54
CA ARG A 164 24.89 -9.22 3.20
C ARG A 164 26.03 -8.96 2.21
N ASP A 165 25.76 -9.08 0.94
CA ASP A 165 26.59 -8.45 -0.11
C ASP A 165 26.31 -6.93 -0.11
N ARG A 166 27.28 -6.16 0.37
CA ARG A 166 27.16 -4.70 0.48
C ARG A 166 27.08 -3.99 -0.88
N ARG A 167 27.42 -4.67 -1.95
CA ARG A 167 27.36 -4.10 -3.30
C ARG A 167 25.92 -3.96 -3.77
N ILE A 168 25.10 -5.00 -3.59
CA ILE A 168 23.77 -5.09 -4.18
C ILE A 168 22.63 -5.22 -3.15
N GLN A 169 22.92 -5.56 -1.88
CA GLN A 169 21.91 -5.81 -0.87
C GLN A 169 21.82 -4.68 0.15
N ALA A 170 20.63 -4.10 0.29
CA ALA A 170 20.26 -3.14 1.33
C ALA A 170 19.45 -3.83 2.43
N ILE A 171 19.59 -3.37 3.69
CA ILE A 171 18.86 -3.88 4.84
C ILE A 171 18.09 -2.76 5.51
N LEU A 172 16.78 -2.95 5.66
CA LEU A 172 15.88 -2.06 6.38
C LEU A 172 15.23 -2.81 7.54
N PRO A 173 15.72 -2.69 8.78
CA PRO A 173 15.06 -3.30 9.93
C PRO A 173 13.77 -2.55 10.28
N LEU A 174 12.72 -3.31 10.58
CA LEU A 174 11.45 -2.79 11.09
C LEU A 174 11.36 -3.01 12.60
N ARG A 175 10.90 -2.02 13.34
CA ARG A 175 10.71 -2.10 14.79
C ARG A 175 9.28 -2.47 15.13
N GLY A 176 9.03 -3.78 15.21
CA GLY A 176 7.73 -4.34 15.56
C GLY A 176 6.70 -4.25 14.42
N LYS A 177 5.43 -4.50 14.79
CA LYS A 177 4.32 -4.54 13.84
C LYS A 177 4.04 -3.15 13.24
N ILE A 178 3.99 -3.07 11.93
CA ILE A 178 3.61 -1.84 11.26
C ILE A 178 2.10 -1.58 11.40
N LEU A 179 1.69 -0.36 11.12
CA LEU A 179 0.30 0.04 11.16
C LEU A 179 -0.53 -0.75 10.13
N ASN A 180 -1.68 -1.30 10.55
CA ASN A 180 -2.65 -1.84 9.61
C ASN A 180 -3.29 -0.70 8.80
N VAL A 181 -2.90 -0.62 7.53
CA VAL A 181 -3.33 0.46 6.62
C VAL A 181 -4.78 0.31 6.19
N GLU A 182 -5.35 -0.88 6.22
CA GLU A 182 -6.75 -1.13 5.90
C GLU A 182 -7.71 -0.44 6.89
N LYS A 183 -7.30 -0.35 8.16
CA LYS A 183 -8.06 0.28 9.25
C LYS A 183 -7.67 1.73 9.53
N SER A 184 -6.75 2.30 8.76
CA SER A 184 -6.12 3.56 9.14
C SER A 184 -6.32 4.63 8.08
N ARG A 185 -6.56 5.87 8.53
CA ARG A 185 -6.62 7.03 7.64
C ARG A 185 -5.24 7.35 7.08
N LEU A 186 -5.18 7.85 5.85
CA LEU A 186 -3.95 8.17 5.13
C LEU A 186 -2.99 9.07 5.94
N GLU A 187 -3.53 10.05 6.68
CA GLU A 187 -2.72 10.92 7.54
C GLU A 187 -1.93 10.12 8.60
N LYS A 188 -2.58 9.15 9.25
CA LYS A 188 -1.95 8.27 10.24
C LYS A 188 -0.93 7.34 9.61
N ILE A 189 -1.23 6.84 8.41
CA ILE A 189 -0.33 5.97 7.62
C ILE A 189 0.95 6.72 7.30
N LEU A 190 0.84 7.93 6.72
CA LEU A 190 1.98 8.78 6.39
C LEU A 190 2.69 9.36 7.62
N GLY A 191 2.02 9.37 8.78
CA GLY A 191 2.61 9.68 10.09
C GLY A 191 3.47 8.55 10.67
N ASN A 192 3.25 7.30 10.24
CA ASN A 192 3.98 6.14 10.76
C ASN A 192 5.43 6.12 10.28
N ALA A 193 6.36 5.99 11.22
CA ALA A 193 7.80 6.07 10.95
C ALA A 193 8.30 4.90 10.05
N GLU A 194 7.76 3.69 10.28
CA GLU A 194 8.15 2.49 9.53
C GLU A 194 7.69 2.59 8.07
N ILE A 195 6.43 2.98 7.85
CA ILE A 195 5.87 3.18 6.50
C ILE A 195 6.63 4.28 5.76
N ARG A 196 6.91 5.42 6.41
CA ARG A 196 7.74 6.48 5.80
C ARG A 196 9.14 6.00 5.43
N SER A 197 9.73 5.16 6.29
CA SER A 197 11.05 4.60 6.01
C SER A 197 11.04 3.72 4.76
N MET A 198 10.00 2.90 4.58
CA MET A 198 9.83 2.07 3.37
C MET A 198 9.63 2.94 2.11
N ILE A 199 8.69 3.90 2.15
CA ILE A 199 8.45 4.81 1.01
C ILE A 199 9.72 5.54 0.59
N THR A 200 10.48 6.04 1.58
CA THR A 200 11.74 6.75 1.32
C THR A 200 12.83 5.82 0.79
N ALA A 201 12.93 4.60 1.31
CA ALA A 201 13.91 3.62 0.85
C ALA A 201 13.65 3.18 -0.59
N PHE A 202 12.38 2.91 -0.94
CA PHE A 202 12.01 2.49 -2.30
C PHE A 202 12.22 3.60 -3.33
N GLY A 203 11.98 4.86 -2.96
CA GLY A 203 12.20 6.02 -3.81
C GLY A 203 11.07 6.33 -4.79
N THR A 204 10.06 5.46 -4.92
CA THR A 204 8.97 5.58 -5.91
C THR A 204 7.95 6.67 -5.60
N GLY A 205 7.90 7.17 -4.35
CA GLY A 205 6.76 7.96 -3.89
C GLY A 205 5.52 7.09 -3.63
N ILE A 206 4.36 7.74 -3.48
CA ILE A 206 3.08 7.09 -3.15
C ILE A 206 1.92 7.87 -3.78
N GLY A 207 0.83 7.17 -4.14
CA GLY A 207 -0.37 7.79 -4.73
C GLY A 207 -0.07 8.44 -6.07
N GLU A 208 -0.50 9.71 -6.27
CA GLU A 208 -0.30 10.44 -7.53
C GLU A 208 1.19 10.73 -7.85
N GLU A 209 2.07 10.69 -6.86
CA GLU A 209 3.52 10.91 -7.05
C GLU A 209 4.27 9.61 -7.34
N PHE A 210 3.57 8.48 -7.36
CA PHE A 210 4.20 7.20 -7.63
C PHE A 210 4.85 7.19 -9.01
N ASN A 211 6.14 6.87 -9.04
CA ASN A 211 6.90 6.71 -10.27
C ASN A 211 7.80 5.48 -10.16
N LEU A 212 7.49 4.45 -10.96
CA LEU A 212 8.21 3.20 -10.98
C LEU A 212 9.68 3.36 -11.44
N ASP A 213 9.95 4.30 -12.35
CA ASP A 213 11.32 4.55 -12.85
C ASP A 213 12.28 5.02 -11.75
N LYS A 214 11.75 5.47 -10.61
CA LYS A 214 12.54 5.89 -9.44
C LYS A 214 12.76 4.76 -8.44
N LEU A 215 12.29 3.55 -8.72
CA LEU A 215 12.48 2.39 -7.87
C LEU A 215 13.99 2.11 -7.73
N ARG A 216 14.46 2.05 -6.48
CA ARG A 216 15.87 1.88 -6.17
C ARG A 216 16.33 0.42 -6.08
N TYR A 217 15.39 -0.51 -5.93
CA TYR A 217 15.64 -1.93 -5.75
C TYR A 217 14.63 -2.74 -6.54
N HIS A 218 15.07 -3.52 -7.51
CA HIS A 218 14.18 -4.37 -8.31
C HIS A 218 13.78 -5.68 -7.60
N LYS A 219 14.25 -5.89 -6.36
CA LYS A 219 13.69 -6.90 -5.45
C LYS A 219 13.48 -6.31 -4.07
N ILE A 220 12.24 -6.37 -3.61
CA ILE A 220 11.82 -6.00 -2.27
C ILE A 220 11.50 -7.30 -1.55
N VAL A 221 12.41 -7.72 -0.67
CA VAL A 221 12.34 -9.01 0.00
C VAL A 221 11.85 -8.83 1.43
N ILE A 222 10.70 -9.41 1.72
CA ILE A 222 10.14 -9.47 3.07
C ILE A 222 10.78 -10.64 3.81
N MET A 223 11.49 -10.36 4.89
CA MET A 223 12.21 -11.34 5.69
C MET A 223 11.78 -11.24 7.15
N THR A 224 10.80 -12.04 7.53
CA THR A 224 10.20 -12.11 8.87
C THR A 224 10.47 -13.46 9.52
N ASP A 225 10.33 -13.50 10.84
CA ASP A 225 10.43 -14.73 11.62
C ASP A 225 9.40 -15.78 11.15
N ALA A 226 9.70 -17.05 11.36
CA ALA A 226 8.83 -18.17 10.95
C ALA A 226 7.70 -18.47 11.97
N ASP A 227 7.36 -17.51 12.80
CA ASP A 227 6.30 -17.60 13.81
C ASP A 227 5.03 -16.83 13.42
N VAL A 228 4.01 -16.88 14.29
CA VAL A 228 2.71 -16.20 14.05
C VAL A 228 2.84 -14.69 14.00
N ASP A 229 3.80 -14.10 14.71
CA ASP A 229 4.03 -12.66 14.71
C ASP A 229 4.72 -12.22 13.42
N GLY A 230 5.71 -12.95 12.94
CA GLY A 230 6.34 -12.73 11.64
C GLY A 230 5.35 -12.89 10.48
N GLY A 231 4.46 -13.91 10.55
CA GLY A 231 3.36 -14.06 9.61
C GLY A 231 2.43 -12.84 9.59
N HIS A 232 2.11 -12.29 10.77
CA HIS A 232 1.30 -11.08 10.89
C HIS A 232 2.01 -9.84 10.35
N ILE A 233 3.31 -9.66 10.61
CA ILE A 233 4.09 -8.54 10.06
C ILE A 233 4.13 -8.63 8.53
N ARG A 234 4.35 -9.83 7.97
CA ARG A 234 4.34 -10.07 6.54
C ARG A 234 3.02 -9.65 5.90
N ILE A 235 1.87 -10.05 6.45
CA ILE A 235 0.57 -9.67 5.88
C ILE A 235 0.28 -8.17 6.02
N LEU A 236 0.69 -7.52 7.10
CA LEU A 236 0.58 -6.07 7.24
C LEU A 236 1.40 -5.34 6.17
N MET A 237 2.60 -5.82 5.85
CA MET A 237 3.44 -5.26 4.79
C MET A 237 2.83 -5.48 3.40
N LEU A 238 2.33 -6.68 3.14
CA LEU A 238 1.63 -6.98 1.88
C LEU A 238 0.39 -6.11 1.71
N THR A 239 -0.40 -5.89 2.78
CA THR A 239 -1.54 -4.97 2.76
C THR A 239 -1.11 -3.55 2.40
N PHE A 240 0.00 -3.06 2.97
CA PHE A 240 0.54 -1.74 2.64
C PHE A 240 1.01 -1.66 1.19
N LEU A 241 1.77 -2.64 0.71
CA LEU A 241 2.27 -2.70 -0.66
C LEU A 241 1.11 -2.78 -1.65
N TYR A 242 0.13 -3.63 -1.40
CA TYR A 242 -1.05 -3.79 -2.25
C TYR A 242 -1.91 -2.53 -2.33
N ARG A 243 -2.19 -1.87 -1.19
CA ARG A 243 -3.08 -0.69 -1.15
C ARG A 243 -2.44 0.58 -1.67
N TYR A 244 -1.14 0.76 -1.46
CA TYR A 244 -0.48 2.05 -1.69
C TYR A 244 0.65 2.02 -2.72
N LEU A 245 1.19 0.85 -3.02
CA LEU A 245 2.31 0.64 -3.93
C LEU A 245 2.05 -0.54 -4.88
N ARG A 246 0.78 -0.71 -5.25
CA ARG A 246 0.29 -1.83 -6.06
C ARG A 246 1.13 -2.14 -7.31
N PRO A 247 1.61 -1.14 -8.09
CA PRO A 247 2.46 -1.43 -9.25
C PRO A 247 3.77 -2.17 -8.91
N LEU A 248 4.24 -2.14 -7.64
CA LEU A 248 5.39 -2.94 -7.23
C LEU A 248 5.06 -4.42 -7.11
N VAL A 249 3.83 -4.76 -6.71
CA VAL A 249 3.36 -6.14 -6.63
C VAL A 249 3.06 -6.67 -8.03
N GLU A 250 2.27 -5.94 -8.81
CA GLU A 250 1.92 -6.28 -10.20
C GLU A 250 3.15 -6.36 -11.12
N GLY A 251 4.18 -5.57 -10.86
CA GLY A 251 5.45 -5.60 -11.59
C GLY A 251 6.41 -6.72 -11.15
N GLY A 252 6.02 -7.55 -10.17
CA GLY A 252 6.81 -8.69 -9.72
C GLY A 252 8.06 -8.32 -8.93
N PHE A 253 8.10 -7.13 -8.28
CA PHE A 253 9.24 -6.67 -7.49
C PHE A 253 9.23 -7.14 -6.04
N VAL A 254 8.12 -7.76 -5.56
CA VAL A 254 7.92 -8.14 -4.16
C VAL A 254 8.13 -9.63 -3.97
N TYR A 255 8.92 -9.99 -2.96
CA TYR A 255 9.27 -11.36 -2.63
C TYR A 255 9.14 -11.60 -1.13
N ALA A 256 8.86 -12.85 -0.74
CA ALA A 256 9.01 -13.33 0.63
C ALA A 256 10.20 -14.27 0.69
N ALA A 257 11.13 -14.03 1.62
CA ALA A 257 12.21 -14.96 1.89
C ALA A 257 11.70 -16.14 2.71
N GLN A 258 12.23 -17.33 2.43
CA GLN A 258 11.96 -18.54 3.18
C GLN A 258 13.23 -18.97 3.91
N PRO A 259 13.41 -18.59 5.18
CA PRO A 259 14.50 -19.11 6.00
C PRO A 259 14.24 -20.58 6.36
N PRO A 260 15.30 -21.36 6.70
CA PRO A 260 15.13 -22.72 7.18
C PRO A 260 14.47 -22.77 8.56
N LEU A 261 13.68 -23.80 8.79
CA LEU A 261 13.04 -24.06 10.09
C LEU A 261 13.96 -24.84 11.05
N TYR A 262 14.84 -25.67 10.50
CA TYR A 262 15.70 -26.54 11.28
C TYR A 262 17.15 -26.53 10.78
N LEU A 263 18.05 -26.66 11.74
CA LEU A 263 19.44 -27.04 11.50
C LEU A 263 19.68 -28.41 12.15
N LEU A 264 19.99 -29.41 11.34
CA LEU A 264 20.43 -30.74 11.81
C LEU A 264 21.96 -30.85 11.66
N LYS A 265 22.63 -31.17 12.77
CA LYS A 265 24.08 -31.39 12.78
C LYS A 265 24.35 -32.88 13.00
N HIS A 266 25.07 -33.47 12.03
CA HIS A 266 25.54 -34.87 12.11
C HIS A 266 27.06 -34.91 11.93
N GLY A 267 27.78 -35.14 13.02
CA GLY A 267 29.23 -35.08 13.02
C GLY A 267 29.75 -33.66 12.75
N LYS A 268 30.36 -33.46 11.59
CA LYS A 268 30.85 -32.13 11.13
C LYS A 268 29.94 -31.50 10.10
N ASP A 269 28.93 -32.23 9.64
CA ASP A 269 28.04 -31.79 8.57
C ASP A 269 26.84 -31.07 9.15
N GLU A 270 26.47 -29.96 8.55
CA GLU A 270 25.33 -29.12 8.88
C GLU A 270 24.32 -29.17 7.73
N TYR A 271 23.06 -29.47 8.06
CA TYR A 271 21.97 -29.59 7.09
C TYR A 271 20.83 -28.66 7.50
N TYR A 272 20.40 -27.80 6.58
CA TYR A 272 19.26 -26.91 6.78
C TYR A 272 18.02 -27.56 6.17
N CYS A 273 16.91 -27.59 6.92
CA CYS A 273 15.63 -28.11 6.46
C CYS A 273 14.58 -27.00 6.53
N TYR A 274 13.77 -26.91 5.48
CA TYR A 274 12.78 -25.86 5.29
C TYR A 274 11.35 -26.31 5.61
N SER A 275 11.16 -27.63 5.87
CA SER A 275 9.91 -28.22 6.33
C SER A 275 10.15 -29.37 7.28
N ASP A 276 9.07 -29.81 7.97
CA ASP A 276 9.10 -30.99 8.81
C ASP A 276 9.35 -32.28 7.98
N GLU A 277 8.79 -32.32 6.77
CA GLU A 277 8.97 -33.44 5.85
C GLU A 277 10.45 -33.59 5.44
N GLU A 278 11.12 -32.48 5.07
CA GLU A 278 12.56 -32.50 4.76
C GLU A 278 13.40 -32.98 5.94
N LEU A 279 13.03 -32.57 7.16
CA LEU A 279 13.71 -33.01 8.37
C LEU A 279 13.55 -34.48 8.59
N ASP A 280 12.36 -35.04 8.41
CA ASP A 280 12.09 -36.46 8.60
C ASP A 280 12.73 -37.33 7.51
N ASP A 281 12.71 -36.87 6.27
CA ASP A 281 13.44 -37.51 5.17
C ASP A 281 14.95 -37.55 5.45
N LEU A 282 15.50 -36.45 5.97
CA LEU A 282 16.92 -36.39 6.32
C LEU A 282 17.27 -37.32 7.46
N LYS A 283 16.45 -37.39 8.53
CA LYS A 283 16.62 -38.40 9.62
C LYS A 283 16.63 -39.81 9.09
N THR A 284 15.71 -40.12 8.16
CA THR A 284 15.63 -41.46 7.54
C THR A 284 16.88 -41.78 6.72
N LYS A 285 17.42 -40.80 5.97
CA LYS A 285 18.66 -40.94 5.19
C LYS A 285 19.90 -41.16 6.07
N ILE A 286 19.97 -40.46 7.20
CA ILE A 286 21.09 -40.58 8.15
C ILE A 286 21.08 -41.96 8.85
N GLY A 287 19.91 -42.57 9.02
CA GLY A 287 19.73 -43.91 9.54
C GLY A 287 19.42 -43.97 11.04
N GLU A 288 18.70 -45.03 11.42
CA GLU A 288 18.34 -45.27 12.81
C GLU A 288 19.58 -45.52 13.69
N GLY A 289 19.68 -44.80 14.80
CA GLY A 289 20.80 -44.92 15.75
C GLY A 289 21.96 -43.94 15.52
N ALA A 290 21.94 -43.14 14.47
CA ALA A 290 22.93 -42.09 14.25
C ALA A 290 22.78 -40.95 15.31
N LYS A 291 23.94 -40.44 15.77
CA LYS A 291 23.94 -39.32 16.72
C LYS A 291 23.90 -38.01 15.93
N TYR A 292 22.80 -37.26 16.07
CA TYR A 292 22.65 -35.93 15.52
C TYR A 292 22.01 -34.99 16.55
N SER A 293 22.17 -33.70 16.37
CA SER A 293 21.44 -32.69 17.11
C SER A 293 20.58 -31.88 16.16
N ILE A 294 19.38 -31.48 16.62
CA ILE A 294 18.45 -30.66 15.87
C ILE A 294 18.25 -29.35 16.64
N GLN A 295 18.40 -28.24 15.95
CA GLN A 295 18.02 -26.92 16.42
C GLN A 295 16.84 -26.45 15.58
N ARG A 296 15.71 -26.11 16.24
CA ARG A 296 14.59 -25.42 15.59
C ARG A 296 14.83 -23.92 15.71
N TYR A 297 14.79 -23.22 14.59
CA TYR A 297 14.82 -21.76 14.57
C TYR A 297 13.42 -21.21 14.83
N LYS A 298 13.26 -20.38 15.87
CA LYS A 298 12.02 -19.68 16.16
C LYS A 298 12.01 -18.30 15.49
N GLY A 299 13.19 -17.73 15.27
CA GLY A 299 13.32 -16.44 14.60
C GLY A 299 14.69 -16.25 13.98
N LEU A 300 14.77 -15.31 13.03
CA LEU A 300 15.98 -14.93 12.30
C LEU A 300 17.09 -14.40 13.22
N GLY A 301 16.72 -13.87 14.38
CA GLY A 301 17.68 -13.38 15.38
C GLY A 301 18.52 -14.48 16.04
N GLU A 302 18.14 -15.76 15.89
CA GLU A 302 18.90 -16.92 16.36
C GLU A 302 20.01 -17.34 15.39
N MET A 303 19.96 -16.83 14.15
CA MET A 303 20.98 -17.08 13.12
C MET A 303 22.12 -16.06 13.22
N ASN A 304 23.36 -16.55 13.13
CA ASN A 304 24.49 -15.67 12.92
C ASN A 304 24.53 -15.16 11.47
N ALA A 305 25.44 -14.22 11.18
CA ALA A 305 25.51 -13.57 9.88
C ALA A 305 25.83 -14.52 8.72
N GLU A 306 26.68 -15.54 8.97
CA GLU A 306 27.07 -16.55 7.98
C GLU A 306 25.92 -17.50 7.66
N GLN A 307 25.23 -18.00 8.69
CA GLN A 307 24.04 -18.84 8.52
C GLN A 307 22.93 -18.13 7.76
N LEU A 308 22.68 -16.85 8.09
CA LEU A 308 21.66 -16.05 7.42
C LEU A 308 22.02 -15.76 5.95
N TRP A 309 23.32 -15.54 5.68
CA TRP A 309 23.81 -15.42 4.30
C TRP A 309 23.58 -16.71 3.52
N GLU A 310 24.12 -17.83 4.00
CA GLU A 310 24.13 -19.10 3.27
C GLU A 310 22.73 -19.67 2.99
N THR A 311 21.75 -19.39 3.86
CA THR A 311 20.42 -19.99 3.76
C THR A 311 19.37 -19.07 3.17
N THR A 312 19.51 -17.74 3.36
CA THR A 312 18.39 -16.82 3.11
C THR A 312 18.78 -15.63 2.22
N MET A 313 20.06 -15.23 2.17
CA MET A 313 20.47 -14.02 1.47
C MET A 313 21.32 -14.29 0.23
N ASP A 314 22.06 -15.39 0.18
CA ASP A 314 22.89 -15.77 -0.97
C ASP A 314 22.01 -15.98 -2.21
N PRO A 315 22.20 -15.19 -3.29
CA PRO A 315 21.38 -15.30 -4.50
C PRO A 315 21.40 -16.70 -5.15
N GLU A 316 22.46 -17.48 -4.93
CA GLU A 316 22.63 -18.80 -5.53
C GLU A 316 21.92 -19.92 -4.74
N LYS A 317 21.67 -19.73 -3.43
CA LYS A 317 21.19 -20.80 -2.54
C LYS A 317 19.81 -20.52 -1.91
N ARG A 318 19.46 -19.25 -1.76
CA ARG A 318 18.25 -18.83 -1.07
C ARG A 318 16.96 -19.24 -1.78
N ILE A 319 15.90 -19.38 -1.02
CA ILE A 319 14.55 -19.57 -1.53
C ILE A 319 13.78 -18.25 -1.39
N LEU A 320 13.33 -17.70 -2.53
CA LEU A 320 12.48 -16.53 -2.58
C LEU A 320 11.16 -16.89 -3.28
N ASN A 321 10.06 -16.64 -2.60
CA ASN A 321 8.73 -16.77 -3.16
C ASN A 321 8.29 -15.41 -3.69
N GLN A 322 8.14 -15.26 -5.02
CA GLN A 322 7.60 -14.04 -5.61
C GLN A 322 6.13 -13.90 -5.20
N ILE A 323 5.74 -12.70 -4.83
CA ILE A 323 4.35 -12.40 -4.51
C ILE A 323 3.68 -11.98 -5.81
N ASP A 324 2.74 -12.80 -6.24
CA ASP A 324 1.93 -12.59 -7.43
C ASP A 324 0.48 -12.30 -7.05
N LEU A 325 -0.24 -11.64 -7.94
CA LEU A 325 -1.67 -11.34 -7.81
C LEU A 325 -2.38 -12.01 -8.99
N ASP A 326 -2.79 -13.26 -8.81
CA ASP A 326 -3.49 -14.02 -9.83
C ASP A 326 -4.83 -13.35 -10.21
N GLU A 327 -5.60 -12.88 -9.22
CA GLU A 327 -6.83 -12.13 -9.42
C GLU A 327 -6.93 -10.92 -8.46
N ALA A 328 -6.77 -9.71 -9.01
CA ALA A 328 -6.77 -8.48 -8.24
C ALA A 328 -8.09 -8.24 -7.47
N MET A 329 -9.21 -8.71 -7.99
CA MET A 329 -10.52 -8.55 -7.35
C MET A 329 -10.69 -9.50 -6.17
N GLU A 330 -10.17 -10.72 -6.26
CA GLU A 330 -10.17 -11.68 -5.16
C GLU A 330 -9.22 -11.21 -4.04
N ALA A 331 -8.02 -10.75 -4.39
CA ALA A 331 -7.08 -10.17 -3.44
C ALA A 331 -7.69 -8.98 -2.68
N ASP A 332 -8.43 -8.10 -3.37
CA ASP A 332 -9.11 -6.96 -2.75
C ASP A 332 -10.13 -7.40 -1.69
N MET A 333 -10.96 -8.40 -2.01
CA MET A 333 -11.95 -8.96 -1.08
C MET A 333 -11.27 -9.63 0.11
N ILE A 334 -10.19 -10.37 -0.10
CA ILE A 334 -9.45 -11.05 0.98
C ILE A 334 -8.82 -10.03 1.93
N PHE A 335 -8.20 -8.96 1.40
CA PHE A 335 -7.62 -7.91 2.26
C PHE A 335 -8.70 -7.16 3.05
N ASP A 336 -9.84 -6.80 2.44
CA ASP A 336 -10.95 -6.17 3.16
C ASP A 336 -11.51 -7.09 4.25
N MET A 337 -11.72 -8.36 3.93
CA MET A 337 -12.26 -9.36 4.86
C MET A 337 -11.31 -9.63 6.04
N LEU A 338 -10.02 -9.89 5.77
CA LEU A 338 -9.07 -10.32 6.80
C LEU A 338 -8.47 -9.14 7.57
N MET A 339 -8.25 -8.00 6.91
CA MET A 339 -7.55 -6.86 7.48
C MET A 339 -8.46 -5.66 7.76
N GLY A 340 -9.69 -5.65 7.23
CA GLY A 340 -10.68 -4.59 7.36
C GLY A 340 -11.23 -4.42 8.79
N GLU A 341 -12.06 -3.38 8.99
CA GLU A 341 -12.64 -3.05 10.30
C GLU A 341 -13.67 -4.06 10.79
N LYS A 342 -14.42 -4.67 9.87
CA LYS A 342 -15.50 -5.63 10.19
C LYS A 342 -14.92 -6.91 10.76
N VAL A 343 -15.38 -7.30 11.96
CA VAL A 343 -14.92 -8.52 12.65
C VAL A 343 -15.64 -9.76 12.13
N GLU A 344 -16.91 -9.63 11.78
CA GLU A 344 -17.81 -10.74 11.42
C GLU A 344 -17.29 -11.56 10.22
N PRO A 345 -16.98 -10.94 9.06
CA PRO A 345 -16.51 -11.70 7.91
C PRO A 345 -15.21 -12.48 8.19
N ARG A 346 -14.32 -11.89 8.99
CA ARG A 346 -13.08 -12.55 9.42
C ARG A 346 -13.34 -13.74 10.33
N ARG A 347 -14.27 -13.61 11.28
CA ARG A 347 -14.66 -14.68 12.18
C ARG A 347 -15.28 -15.85 11.40
N GLU A 348 -16.19 -15.57 10.47
CA GLU A 348 -16.80 -16.57 9.61
C GLU A 348 -15.74 -17.32 8.79
N PHE A 349 -14.83 -16.58 8.14
CA PHE A 349 -13.72 -17.17 7.39
C PHE A 349 -12.86 -18.11 8.26
N ILE A 350 -12.48 -17.68 9.48
CA ILE A 350 -11.70 -18.51 10.41
C ILE A 350 -12.47 -19.76 10.79
N GLN A 351 -13.77 -19.66 11.09
CA GLN A 351 -14.61 -20.80 11.46
C GLN A 351 -14.76 -21.82 10.31
N GLU A 352 -14.97 -21.35 9.09
CA GLU A 352 -15.10 -22.19 7.91
C GLU A 352 -13.82 -22.94 7.57
N ASN A 353 -12.66 -22.29 7.76
CA ASN A 353 -11.35 -22.81 7.40
C ASN A 353 -10.61 -23.50 8.55
N ALA A 354 -11.10 -23.42 9.79
CA ALA A 354 -10.45 -24.01 10.97
C ALA A 354 -10.17 -25.52 10.83
N LYS A 355 -11.00 -26.24 10.08
CA LYS A 355 -10.84 -27.68 9.82
C LYS A 355 -9.63 -28.05 8.95
N TYR A 356 -9.07 -27.07 8.25
CA TYR A 356 -7.89 -27.27 7.37
C TYR A 356 -6.57 -26.95 8.08
N VAL A 357 -6.64 -26.43 9.31
CA VAL A 357 -5.44 -26.13 10.09
C VAL A 357 -4.91 -27.43 10.68
N THR A 358 -3.73 -27.84 10.24
CA THR A 358 -3.04 -29.06 10.70
C THR A 358 -2.07 -28.79 11.84
N ASP A 359 -1.44 -27.61 11.84
CA ASP A 359 -0.46 -27.20 12.82
C ASP A 359 -0.91 -25.93 13.55
N LEU A 360 -1.19 -26.08 14.84
CA LEU A 360 -1.38 -24.94 15.74
C LEU A 360 -0.07 -24.75 16.51
N ASP A 361 0.57 -23.61 16.30
CA ASP A 361 1.70 -23.18 17.14
C ASP A 361 1.12 -22.70 18.47
N ILE A 362 1.00 -23.65 19.44
CA ILE A 362 0.44 -23.43 20.78
C ILE A 362 1.59 -23.34 21.80
#